data_a43ef6fde4e944148f4ca30e449937cd
#
_entry.id   a43ef6fde4e944148f4ca30e449937cd
#
_cell.length_a   1.000
_cell.length_b   1.000
_cell.length_c   1.000
_cell.angle_alpha   90.00
_cell.angle_beta   90.00
_cell.angle_gamma   90.00
#
_symmetry.space_group_name_H-M   'P 1'
#
loop_
_entity.id
_entity.type
_entity.pdbx_description
1 polymer ?
#
loop_
_entity_poly.entity_id
_entity_poly.type
_entity_poly.pdbx_seq_one_letter_code
_entity_poly.pdbx_strand_id
1 'polypeptide(L)'
;GNVVLSGSIKERKDRSGNTILSGVVKNIGGRRADFVKVNFLFRINWSGDTRELTAFVKGSHHVFSSGVNTDTSLFPGASGEFELYVPNSFGSFIGYSYSLDWEEHDI
;
A
#
# COMPACT_ATOMS: atom_id res chain seq x y z
N GLY A 1 10.67 10.01 7.27
CA GLY A 1 10.72 8.88 6.38
C GLY A 1 10.58 9.28 4.93
N ASN A 2 10.96 8.39 4.10
CA ASN A 2 10.74 8.53 2.66
C ASN A 2 10.50 7.13 2.11
N VAL A 3 9.25 6.82 1.82
CA VAL A 3 8.85 5.48 1.39
C VAL A 3 8.72 5.45 -0.13
N VAL A 4 9.39 4.51 -0.74
CA VAL A 4 9.38 4.36 -2.20
C VAL A 4 9.03 2.92 -2.57
N LEU A 5 8.50 2.74 -3.77
CA LEU A 5 8.27 1.41 -4.32
C LEU A 5 9.62 0.79 -4.68
N SER A 6 9.83 -0.45 -4.25
CA SER A 6 11.03 -1.22 -4.57
C SER A 6 10.65 -2.28 -5.61
N GLY A 7 11.13 -2.09 -6.82
CA GLY A 7 10.76 -2.94 -7.95
C GLY A 7 9.43 -2.53 -8.57
N SER A 8 8.70 -3.47 -9.13
CA SER A 8 7.43 -3.23 -9.82
C SER A 8 6.26 -3.86 -9.06
N ILE A 9 5.07 -3.33 -9.32
CA ILE A 9 3.83 -3.94 -8.82
C ILE A 9 3.51 -5.14 -9.71
N LYS A 10 3.21 -6.26 -9.06
CA LYS A 10 2.84 -7.51 -9.74
C LYS A 10 1.34 -7.69 -9.67
N GLU A 11 0.77 -8.16 -10.76
CA GLU A 11 -0.65 -8.45 -10.85
C GLU A 11 -0.85 -9.93 -11.15
N ARG A 12 -1.71 -10.56 -10.37
CA ARG A 12 -2.10 -11.96 -10.61
C ARG A 12 -3.59 -12.14 -10.34
N LYS A 13 -4.13 -13.22 -10.88
CA LYS A 13 -5.52 -13.61 -10.60
C LYS A 13 -5.53 -14.91 -9.81
N ASP A 14 -6.44 -14.99 -8.85
CA ASP A 14 -6.66 -16.24 -8.14
C ASP A 14 -7.67 -17.12 -8.89
N ARG A 15 -7.98 -18.28 -8.31
CA ARG A 15 -8.90 -19.25 -8.94
C ARG A 15 -10.32 -18.72 -9.12
N SER A 16 -10.73 -17.78 -8.28
CA SER A 16 -12.06 -17.20 -8.30
C SER A 16 -12.16 -15.95 -9.19
N GLY A 17 -11.09 -15.59 -9.88
CA GLY A 17 -11.05 -14.44 -10.77
C GLY A 17 -10.79 -13.12 -10.07
N ASN A 18 -10.44 -13.14 -8.80
CA ASN A 18 -10.05 -11.93 -8.10
C ASN A 18 -8.65 -11.50 -8.53
N THR A 19 -8.43 -10.19 -8.60
CA THR A 19 -7.12 -9.64 -8.95
C THR A 19 -6.37 -9.33 -7.66
N ILE A 20 -5.08 -9.69 -7.63
CA ILE A 20 -4.20 -9.41 -6.51
C ILE A 20 -3.04 -8.57 -7.01
N LEU A 21 -2.89 -7.36 -6.47
CA LEU A 21 -1.77 -6.48 -6.75
C LEU A 21 -0.82 -6.54 -5.58
N SER A 22 0.45 -6.81 -5.84
CA SER A 22 1.43 -6.96 -4.78
C SER A 22 2.73 -6.27 -5.11
N GLY A 23 3.48 -5.93 -4.08
CA GLY A 23 4.78 -5.30 -4.25
C GLY A 23 5.49 -5.13 -2.93
N VAL A 24 6.63 -4.47 -3.00
CA VAL A 24 7.49 -4.17 -1.86
C VAL A 24 7.77 -2.67 -1.84
N VAL A 25 7.69 -2.08 -0.67
CA VAL A 25 8.10 -0.69 -0.46
C VAL A 25 9.26 -0.65 0.53
N LYS A 26 10.05 0.42 0.47
CA LYS A 26 11.21 0.58 1.33
C LYS A 26 11.26 2.00 1.87
N ASN A 27 11.57 2.14 3.15
CA ASN A 27 11.84 3.43 3.75
C ASN A 27 13.32 3.78 3.53
N ILE A 28 13.58 4.69 2.61
CA ILE A 28 14.94 5.16 2.29
C ILE A 28 15.30 6.44 3.05
N GLY A 29 14.39 6.93 3.90
CA GLY A 29 14.63 8.12 4.71
C GLY A 29 15.35 7.80 6.01
N GLY A 30 15.62 8.84 6.78
CA GLY A 30 16.33 8.74 8.06
C GLY A 30 15.44 8.61 9.28
N ARG A 31 14.12 8.60 9.11
CA ARG A 31 13.13 8.47 10.19
C ARG A 31 12.19 7.31 9.92
N ARG A 32 11.63 6.76 11.01
CA ARG A 32 10.61 5.72 10.91
C ARG A 32 9.35 6.28 10.22
N ALA A 33 8.78 5.50 9.33
CA ALA A 33 7.49 5.79 8.70
C ALA A 33 6.43 4.91 9.36
N ASP A 34 5.32 5.50 9.80
CA ASP A 34 4.23 4.81 10.48
C ASP A 34 2.98 4.81 9.59
N PHE A 35 2.10 3.83 9.78
CA PHE A 35 0.86 3.70 9.01
C PHE A 35 1.12 3.74 7.50
N VAL A 36 2.14 3.00 7.07
CA VAL A 36 2.54 2.97 5.65
C VAL A 36 1.48 2.25 4.84
N LYS A 37 1.00 2.91 3.81
CA LYS A 37 -0.04 2.36 2.94
C LYS A 37 0.17 2.74 1.50
N VAL A 38 -0.41 1.95 0.61
CA VAL A 38 -0.43 2.19 -0.83
C VAL A 38 -1.87 2.45 -1.23
N ASN A 39 -2.12 3.63 -1.78
CA ASN A 39 -3.43 3.99 -2.30
C ASN A 39 -3.46 3.71 -3.79
N PHE A 40 -4.47 3.01 -4.24
CA PHE A 40 -4.67 2.71 -5.67
C PHE A 40 -5.89 3.46 -6.18
N LEU A 41 -5.72 4.15 -7.29
CA LEU A 41 -6.80 4.82 -8.00
C LEU A 41 -7.03 4.08 -9.31
N PHE A 42 -8.17 3.42 -9.43
CA PHE A 42 -8.53 2.64 -10.62
C PHE A 42 -9.38 3.47 -11.56
N ARG A 43 -9.03 3.44 -12.84
CA ARG A 43 -9.88 3.99 -13.90
C ARG A 43 -10.82 2.90 -14.37
N ILE A 44 -12.12 3.17 -14.25
CA ILE A 44 -13.17 2.19 -14.52
C ILE A 44 -13.59 2.22 -15.99
N ASN A 45 -13.59 3.40 -16.60
CA ASN A 45 -14.00 3.58 -17.98
C ASN A 45 -13.27 4.75 -18.63
N TRP A 46 -13.53 4.96 -19.89
CA TRP A 46 -12.93 6.04 -20.66
C TRP A 46 -13.57 7.41 -20.42
N SER A 47 -14.68 7.45 -19.67
CA SER A 47 -15.35 8.70 -19.28
C SER A 47 -14.72 9.39 -18.07
N GLY A 48 -13.72 8.77 -17.45
CA GLY A 48 -12.99 9.35 -16.34
C GLY A 48 -13.48 8.92 -14.97
N ASP A 49 -14.39 7.95 -14.88
CA ASP A 49 -14.83 7.42 -13.58
C ASP A 49 -13.70 6.66 -12.91
N THR A 50 -13.55 6.86 -11.61
CA THR A 50 -12.49 6.26 -10.81
C THR A 50 -13.03 5.65 -9.52
N ARG A 51 -12.29 4.69 -8.97
CA ARG A 51 -12.55 4.11 -7.65
C ARG A 51 -11.22 3.90 -6.93
N GLU A 52 -11.23 4.03 -5.63
CA GLU A 52 -10.04 3.92 -4.80
C GLU A 52 -10.09 2.68 -3.90
N LEU A 53 -8.92 2.02 -3.76
CA LEU A 53 -8.69 0.99 -2.77
C LEU A 53 -7.32 1.22 -2.14
N THR A 54 -7.17 0.81 -0.88
CA THR A 54 -5.94 1.01 -0.13
C THR A 54 -5.45 -0.31 0.44
N ALA A 55 -4.13 -0.53 0.37
CA ALA A 55 -3.47 -1.65 1.02
C ALA A 55 -2.47 -1.13 2.05
N PHE A 56 -2.53 -1.66 3.27
CA PHE A 56 -1.51 -1.37 4.27
C PHE A 56 -0.30 -2.27 4.07
N VAL A 57 0.87 -1.72 4.33
CA VAL A 57 2.14 -2.44 4.21
C VAL A 57 2.35 -3.29 5.47
N LYS A 58 2.82 -4.51 5.30
CA LYS A 58 3.22 -5.37 6.42
C LYS A 58 4.61 -4.95 6.88
N GLY A 59 4.64 -4.29 8.03
CA GLY A 59 5.87 -3.77 8.62
C GLY A 59 6.05 -4.22 10.05
N SER A 60 6.78 -3.41 10.82
CA SER A 60 7.04 -3.67 12.23
C SER A 60 5.90 -3.17 13.10
N HIS A 61 5.68 -3.86 14.21
CA HIS A 61 4.74 -3.43 15.24
C HIS A 61 5.29 -2.24 16.01
N HIS A 62 4.46 -1.23 16.23
CA HIS A 62 4.81 -0.07 17.04
C HIS A 62 3.62 0.37 17.89
N VAL A 63 3.90 0.67 19.15
CA VAL A 63 2.89 1.19 20.08
C VAL A 63 3.27 2.62 20.41
N PHE A 64 2.32 3.54 20.19
CA PHE A 64 2.48 4.95 20.52
C PHE A 64 2.16 5.21 21.98
N SER A 65 2.64 6.32 22.50
CA SER A 65 2.39 6.73 23.90
C SER A 65 0.89 6.90 24.19
N SER A 66 0.08 7.17 23.18
CA SER A 66 -1.37 7.26 23.30
C SER A 66 -2.08 5.92 23.49
N GLY A 67 -1.36 4.80 23.34
CA GLY A 67 -1.92 3.46 23.35
C GLY A 67 -2.34 2.95 21.98
N VAL A 68 -2.34 3.80 20.96
CA VAL A 68 -2.58 3.39 19.58
C VAL A 68 -1.39 2.55 19.10
N ASN A 69 -1.65 1.50 18.32
CA ASN A 69 -0.59 0.67 17.78
C ASN A 69 -0.84 0.37 16.29
N THR A 70 0.21 -0.06 15.62
CA THR A 70 0.17 -0.42 14.21
C THR A 70 1.21 -1.49 13.91
N ASP A 71 0.93 -2.31 12.91
CA ASP A 71 1.89 -3.29 12.37
C ASP A 71 2.43 -2.84 11.01
N THR A 72 2.32 -1.55 10.70
CA THR A 72 2.63 -0.99 9.39
C THR A 72 3.75 0.05 9.46
N SER A 73 4.66 -0.09 10.41
CA SER A 73 5.81 0.81 10.56
C SER A 73 7.03 0.27 9.83
N LEU A 74 7.78 1.17 9.18
CA LEU A 74 9.05 0.84 8.54
C LEU A 74 10.15 1.71 9.11
N PHE A 75 11.12 1.07 9.77
CA PHE A 75 12.33 1.74 10.23
C PHE A 75 13.19 2.16 9.03
N PRO A 76 14.10 3.12 9.19
CA PRO A 76 15.02 3.50 8.11
C PRO A 76 15.74 2.29 7.52
N GLY A 77 15.69 2.14 6.21
CA GLY A 77 16.28 1.02 5.49
C GLY A 77 15.42 -0.23 5.43
N ALA A 78 14.33 -0.29 6.17
CA ALA A 78 13.47 -1.46 6.19
C ALA A 78 12.54 -1.50 4.98
N SER A 79 12.21 -2.72 4.56
CA SER A 79 11.24 -2.98 3.49
C SER A 79 10.02 -3.68 4.05
N GLY A 80 8.88 -3.47 3.41
CA GLY A 80 7.64 -4.16 3.76
C GLY A 80 6.86 -4.52 2.51
N GLU A 81 6.13 -5.61 2.59
CA GLU A 81 5.29 -6.09 1.49
C GLU A 81 3.88 -5.55 1.64
N PHE A 82 3.22 -5.34 0.49
CA PHE A 82 1.80 -5.08 0.46
C PHE A 82 1.12 -6.01 -0.52
N GLU A 83 -0.15 -6.26 -0.26
CA GLU A 83 -0.99 -7.06 -1.14
C GLU A 83 -2.38 -6.45 -1.13
N LEU A 84 -2.86 -6.03 -2.31
CA LEU A 84 -4.21 -5.52 -2.47
C LEU A 84 -5.07 -6.57 -3.14
N TYR A 85 -6.12 -6.96 -2.45
CA TYR A 85 -7.12 -7.86 -2.98
C TYR A 85 -8.22 -7.04 -3.66
N VAL A 86 -8.37 -7.21 -4.98
CA VAL A 86 -9.43 -6.58 -5.76
C VAL A 86 -10.45 -7.67 -6.10
N PRO A 87 -11.60 -7.69 -5.38
CA PRO A 87 -12.56 -8.76 -5.57
C PRO A 87 -13.17 -8.73 -6.98
N ASN A 88 -13.56 -9.87 -7.46
CA ASN A 88 -14.21 -9.99 -8.77
C ASN A 88 -15.45 -9.09 -8.88
N SER A 89 -16.16 -8.90 -7.77
CA SER A 89 -17.33 -8.01 -7.68
C SER A 89 -16.99 -6.51 -7.87
N PHE A 90 -15.71 -6.14 -7.76
CA PHE A 90 -15.26 -4.77 -8.02
C PHE A 90 -15.55 -4.35 -9.47
N GLY A 91 -15.57 -5.31 -10.38
CA GLY A 91 -15.72 -5.07 -11.80
C GLY A 91 -14.37 -4.89 -12.51
N SER A 92 -14.43 -4.67 -13.81
CA SER A 92 -13.24 -4.47 -14.61
C SER A 92 -12.76 -3.02 -14.52
N PHE A 93 -11.47 -2.83 -14.78
CA PHE A 93 -10.85 -1.50 -14.84
C PHE A 93 -9.86 -1.47 -16.00
N ILE A 94 -9.62 -0.27 -16.54
CA ILE A 94 -8.76 -0.11 -17.71
C ILE A 94 -7.33 0.29 -17.36
N GLY A 95 -7.09 0.64 -16.09
CA GLY A 95 -5.77 0.98 -15.61
C GLY A 95 -5.85 1.49 -14.18
N TYR A 96 -4.68 1.69 -13.59
CA TYR A 96 -4.60 2.24 -12.24
C TYR A 96 -3.34 3.06 -12.08
N SER A 97 -3.37 3.95 -11.09
CA SER A 97 -2.19 4.62 -10.57
C SER A 97 -2.09 4.35 -9.07
N TYR A 98 -0.94 4.60 -8.49
CA TYR A 98 -0.75 4.41 -7.06
C TYR A 98 -0.03 5.60 -6.45
N SER A 99 -0.23 5.77 -5.16
CA SER A 99 0.54 6.71 -4.35
C SER A 99 0.87 6.05 -3.01
N LEU A 100 1.98 6.46 -2.42
CA LEU A 100 2.42 5.98 -1.11
C LEU A 100 2.13 7.04 -0.08
N ASP A 101 1.68 6.60 1.10
CA ASP A 101 1.33 7.51 2.18
C ASP A 101 1.83 6.92 3.50
N TRP A 102 2.25 7.79 4.41
CA TRP A 102 2.72 7.41 5.72
C TRP A 102 2.65 8.60 6.65
N GLU A 103 2.82 8.34 7.93
CA GLU A 103 2.90 9.38 8.95
C GLU A 103 4.26 9.34 9.63
N GLU A 104 4.73 10.48 10.07
CA GLU A 104 5.94 10.59 10.88
C GLU A 104 5.55 11.09 12.27
N HIS A 105 6.05 10.41 13.27
CA HIS A 105 5.78 10.77 14.66
C HIS A 105 7.10 10.96 15.39
N ASP A 106 7.17 11.99 16.19
CA ASP A 106 8.31 12.21 17.07
C ASP A 106 8.29 11.20 18.21
N ILE A 107 9.46 10.73 18.58
CA ILE A 107 9.63 9.75 19.65
C ILE A 107 9.52 10.42 21.01
#